data_44c940a6869da43259588eba5d0e9375
#
_entry.id   44c940a6869da43259588eba5d0e9375
#
_cell.length_a   1.000
_cell.length_b   1.000
_cell.length_c   1.000
_cell.angle_alpha   90.00
_cell.angle_beta   90.00
_cell.angle_gamma   90.00
#
_symmetry.space_group_name_H-M   'P 1'
#
loop_
_entity.id
_entity.type
_entity.pdbx_description
1 polymer ?
#
loop_
_entity_poly.entity_id
_entity_poly.type
_entity_poly.pdbx_seq_one_letter_code
_entity_poly.pdbx_strand_id
1 'polypeptide(L)'
;AGKTVVTYDSYIAFNVAKPSPDILSADEFRRSRRGTDYGADTDWYGLITRDVAYDTNQYISIDGSTKNGFYGASFNYKSANGLDIVSGREEFGGRFSMEQRVLENRLQFNGSLSARRVNETWGNDGFFDRALTMNPTMPVYNADGSYYQPTSPTGATNPVAELALRDNNGQRMYLLGTAEAKLNILQTEKHLLNTTLSYSLHYNDMKQQYYASSAGSESYWNGYKGRAEMKYQKWYTNRLEWLGNYALNLGDHNIKAVVGYTYEKSIWEQIGGSNNDFSFDNTKYWDLGSGSYLKDGLASLYSGRSESTLIGFFGRLNYNWKDMLFAS
;
A
#
# COMPACT_ATOMS: atom_id res chain seq x y z
N ALA A 1 9.10 -5.81 -39.50
CA ALA A 1 8.19 -5.15 -38.60
C ALA A 1 7.78 -6.14 -37.51
N GLY A 2 7.93 -5.78 -36.26
CA GLY A 2 7.57 -6.64 -35.15
C GLY A 2 6.05 -6.78 -35.02
N LYS A 3 5.61 -7.91 -34.53
CA LYS A 3 4.19 -8.17 -34.29
C LYS A 3 3.79 -7.45 -32.96
N THR A 4 2.70 -6.70 -33.00
CA THR A 4 2.06 -6.18 -31.79
C THR A 4 1.12 -7.25 -31.25
N VAL A 5 1.20 -7.50 -29.94
CA VAL A 5 0.36 -8.47 -29.21
C VAL A 5 -0.44 -7.71 -28.18
N VAL A 6 -1.73 -8.01 -28.10
CA VAL A 6 -2.60 -7.53 -27.01
C VAL A 6 -2.96 -8.73 -26.16
N THR A 7 -2.77 -8.61 -24.86
CA THR A 7 -3.10 -9.63 -23.88
C THR A 7 -4.16 -9.08 -22.94
N TYR A 8 -5.15 -9.89 -22.65
CA TYR A 8 -6.14 -9.60 -21.62
C TYR A 8 -6.27 -10.79 -20.68
N ASP A 9 -6.05 -10.54 -19.38
CA ASP A 9 -6.19 -11.51 -18.31
C ASP A 9 -7.19 -11.02 -17.29
N SER A 10 -8.06 -11.90 -16.84
CA SER A 10 -9.09 -11.58 -15.86
C SER A 10 -9.34 -12.76 -14.94
N TYR A 11 -9.56 -12.47 -13.67
CA TYR A 11 -10.08 -13.46 -12.75
C TYR A 11 -11.07 -12.84 -11.77
N ILE A 12 -11.95 -13.69 -11.23
CA ILE A 12 -12.79 -13.42 -10.07
C ILE A 12 -12.53 -14.55 -9.08
N ALA A 13 -12.24 -14.22 -7.83
CA ALA A 13 -12.10 -15.16 -6.73
C ALA A 13 -13.17 -14.89 -5.68
N PHE A 14 -13.71 -15.96 -5.11
CA PHE A 14 -14.71 -15.90 -4.05
C PHE A 14 -14.08 -16.41 -2.76
N ASN A 15 -14.08 -15.57 -1.74
CA ASN A 15 -13.56 -15.87 -0.42
C ASN A 15 -14.77 -16.11 0.50
N VAL A 16 -14.86 -17.30 1.04
CA VAL A 16 -15.94 -17.68 1.95
C VAL A 16 -15.34 -17.69 3.35
N ALA A 17 -16.00 -17.02 4.30
CA ALA A 17 -15.66 -17.16 5.70
C ALA A 17 -15.83 -18.63 6.08
N LYS A 18 -14.85 -19.19 6.81
CA LYS A 18 -15.05 -20.51 7.41
C LYS A 18 -16.27 -20.44 8.32
N PRO A 19 -16.94 -21.59 8.58
CA PRO A 19 -18.03 -21.60 9.56
C PRO A 19 -17.63 -20.81 10.78
N SER A 20 -18.57 -20.06 11.35
CA SER A 20 -18.29 -19.27 12.55
C SER A 20 -17.63 -20.15 13.61
N PRO A 21 -16.70 -19.60 14.38
CA PRO A 21 -16.13 -20.32 15.51
C PRO A 21 -17.24 -20.88 16.39
N ASP A 22 -16.96 -21.99 17.08
CA ASP A 22 -17.90 -22.60 18.02
C ASP A 22 -18.06 -21.67 19.24
N ILE A 23 -19.02 -20.75 19.12
CA ILE A 23 -19.39 -19.76 20.16
C ILE A 23 -20.81 -20.04 20.62
N LEU A 24 -21.10 -19.68 21.88
CA LEU A 24 -22.42 -19.90 22.47
C LEU A 24 -23.48 -19.07 21.73
N SER A 25 -24.54 -19.74 21.27
CA SER A 25 -25.79 -19.06 20.93
C SER A 25 -26.44 -18.40 22.14
N ALA A 26 -27.39 -17.50 21.92
CA ALA A 26 -28.12 -16.86 23.02
C ALA A 26 -28.83 -17.89 23.94
N ASP A 27 -29.39 -18.95 23.36
CA ASP A 27 -30.03 -20.01 24.14
C ASP A 27 -29.05 -20.85 24.94
N GLU A 28 -27.89 -21.15 24.41
CA GLU A 28 -26.84 -21.85 25.13
C GLU A 28 -26.25 -20.96 26.24
N PHE A 29 -26.08 -19.64 25.97
CA PHE A 29 -25.66 -18.69 26.96
C PHE A 29 -26.64 -18.63 28.13
N ARG A 30 -27.96 -18.54 27.88
CA ARG A 30 -29.01 -18.57 28.90
C ARG A 30 -28.94 -19.85 29.73
N ARG A 31 -28.81 -21.00 29.07
CA ARG A 31 -28.68 -22.29 29.75
C ARG A 31 -27.43 -22.40 30.62
N SER A 32 -26.33 -21.75 30.17
CA SER A 32 -25.05 -21.78 30.89
C SER A 32 -25.08 -21.01 32.23
N ARG A 33 -25.99 -20.04 32.40
CA ARG A 33 -26.13 -19.16 33.55
C ARG A 33 -24.85 -18.38 33.89
N ARG A 34 -24.00 -18.11 32.89
CA ARG A 34 -22.68 -17.48 33.07
C ARG A 34 -22.70 -15.95 33.06
N GLY A 35 -23.85 -15.32 32.91
CA GLY A 35 -23.95 -13.86 32.85
C GLY A 35 -25.38 -13.36 32.80
N THR A 36 -25.53 -12.05 32.66
CA THR A 36 -26.84 -11.39 32.54
C THR A 36 -27.50 -11.70 31.20
N ASP A 37 -28.76 -12.09 31.23
CA ASP A 37 -29.59 -12.18 30.02
C ASP A 37 -30.23 -10.79 29.76
N TYR A 38 -29.91 -10.23 28.59
CA TYR A 38 -30.43 -8.94 28.11
C TYR A 38 -31.66 -9.09 27.21
N GLY A 39 -32.10 -10.32 26.95
CA GLY A 39 -33.37 -10.60 26.25
C GLY A 39 -33.28 -10.63 24.73
N ALA A 40 -32.15 -10.32 24.12
CA ALA A 40 -31.95 -10.39 22.68
C ALA A 40 -31.41 -11.79 22.22
N ASP A 41 -31.38 -11.98 20.90
CA ASP A 41 -30.75 -13.13 20.27
C ASP A 41 -29.92 -12.57 19.09
N THR A 42 -28.63 -12.39 19.31
CA THR A 42 -27.74 -11.65 18.40
C THR A 42 -26.58 -12.54 17.96
N ASP A 43 -26.50 -12.79 16.67
CA ASP A 43 -25.32 -13.36 16.04
C ASP A 43 -24.33 -12.21 15.69
N TRP A 44 -23.50 -11.84 16.65
CA TRP A 44 -22.53 -10.77 16.47
C TRP A 44 -21.54 -11.02 15.35
N TYR A 45 -21.12 -12.28 15.17
CA TYR A 45 -20.14 -12.63 14.14
C TYR A 45 -20.78 -12.55 12.74
N GLY A 46 -21.96 -13.10 12.55
CA GLY A 46 -22.69 -13.02 11.29
C GLY A 46 -23.00 -11.58 10.86
N LEU A 47 -23.31 -10.70 11.84
CA LEU A 47 -23.62 -9.30 11.54
C LEU A 47 -22.42 -8.46 11.03
N ILE A 48 -21.19 -8.86 11.32
CA ILE A 48 -19.97 -8.14 10.90
C ILE A 48 -19.22 -8.81 9.76
N THR A 49 -19.67 -10.00 9.34
CA THR A 49 -19.01 -10.76 8.26
C THR A 49 -19.88 -10.84 7.01
N ARG A 50 -19.22 -10.89 5.85
CA ARG A 50 -19.86 -11.24 4.58
C ARG A 50 -19.90 -12.75 4.44
N ASP A 51 -20.99 -13.28 3.94
CA ASP A 51 -21.08 -14.69 3.56
C ASP A 51 -20.06 -15.03 2.48
N VAL A 52 -19.90 -14.12 1.52
CA VAL A 52 -18.95 -14.24 0.43
C VAL A 52 -18.31 -12.88 0.20
N ALA A 53 -16.99 -12.80 0.28
CA ALA A 53 -16.20 -11.68 -0.22
C ALA A 53 -15.61 -12.06 -1.58
N TYR A 54 -15.57 -11.13 -2.51
CA TYR A 54 -15.03 -11.39 -3.84
C TYR A 54 -13.87 -10.46 -4.17
N ASP A 55 -12.92 -11.01 -4.91
CA ASP A 55 -11.80 -10.29 -5.49
C ASP A 55 -11.89 -10.37 -7.01
N THR A 56 -11.59 -9.29 -7.68
CA THR A 56 -11.46 -9.26 -9.14
C THR A 56 -10.17 -8.59 -9.55
N ASN A 57 -9.60 -9.08 -10.65
CA ASN A 57 -8.47 -8.45 -11.31
C ASN A 57 -8.73 -8.41 -12.81
N GLN A 58 -8.46 -7.26 -13.41
CA GLN A 58 -8.55 -7.01 -14.84
C GLN A 58 -7.20 -6.46 -15.30
N TYR A 59 -6.57 -7.15 -16.22
CA TYR A 59 -5.28 -6.76 -16.76
C TYR A 59 -5.34 -6.74 -18.26
N ILE A 60 -4.85 -5.65 -18.85
CA ILE A 60 -4.68 -5.53 -20.29
C ILE A 60 -3.27 -5.04 -20.58
N SER A 61 -2.60 -5.65 -21.56
CA SER A 61 -1.32 -5.15 -22.07
C SER A 61 -1.29 -5.12 -23.58
N ILE A 62 -0.46 -4.24 -24.10
CA ILE A 62 -0.07 -4.16 -25.49
C ILE A 62 1.44 -4.13 -25.56
N ASP A 63 2.01 -5.11 -26.24
CA ASP A 63 3.45 -5.27 -26.40
C ASP A 63 3.79 -5.34 -27.89
N GLY A 64 4.82 -4.62 -28.30
CA GLY A 64 5.23 -4.59 -29.67
C GLY A 64 6.73 -4.41 -29.82
N SER A 65 7.26 -4.80 -30.99
CA SER A 65 8.67 -4.60 -31.31
C SER A 65 8.82 -3.90 -32.65
N THR A 66 9.87 -3.11 -32.73
CA THR A 66 10.38 -2.53 -34.00
C THR A 66 11.65 -3.26 -34.42
N LYS A 67 12.26 -2.86 -35.53
CA LYS A 67 13.55 -3.41 -35.94
C LYS A 67 14.65 -3.22 -34.88
N ASN A 68 14.58 -2.13 -34.13
CA ASN A 68 15.66 -1.70 -33.23
C ASN A 68 15.19 -1.48 -31.80
N GLY A 69 14.04 -2.01 -31.42
CA GLY A 69 13.56 -1.81 -30.05
C GLY A 69 12.22 -2.50 -29.77
N PHE A 70 11.75 -2.35 -28.56
CA PHE A 70 10.43 -2.80 -28.16
C PHE A 70 9.72 -1.73 -27.31
N TYR A 71 8.40 -1.85 -27.21
CA TYR A 71 7.57 -1.06 -26.33
C TYR A 71 6.49 -1.94 -25.73
N GLY A 72 6.10 -1.61 -24.51
CA GLY A 72 5.00 -2.26 -23.82
C GLY A 72 4.23 -1.23 -22.99
N ALA A 73 2.92 -1.38 -22.98
CA ALA A 73 2.05 -0.64 -22.09
C ALA A 73 1.04 -1.59 -21.47
N SER A 74 0.74 -1.41 -20.18
CA SER A 74 -0.27 -2.20 -19.51
C SER A 74 -1.10 -1.37 -18.54
N PHE A 75 -2.31 -1.83 -18.31
CA PHE A 75 -3.22 -1.30 -17.30
C PHE A 75 -3.75 -2.46 -16.46
N ASN A 76 -3.87 -2.23 -15.16
CA ASN A 76 -4.39 -3.18 -14.21
C ASN A 76 -5.43 -2.51 -13.30
N TYR A 77 -6.57 -3.16 -13.13
CA TYR A 77 -7.56 -2.84 -12.12
C TYR A 77 -7.75 -4.05 -11.20
N LYS A 78 -7.65 -3.83 -9.90
CA LYS A 78 -7.92 -4.85 -8.89
C LYS A 78 -8.86 -4.29 -7.84
N SER A 79 -9.89 -5.07 -7.48
CA SER A 79 -10.77 -4.80 -6.35
C SER A 79 -10.81 -6.05 -5.47
N ALA A 80 -10.67 -5.84 -4.17
CA ALA A 80 -10.69 -6.90 -3.17
C ALA A 80 -11.52 -6.45 -1.98
N ASN A 81 -12.45 -7.30 -1.54
CA ASN A 81 -13.25 -7.08 -0.35
C ASN A 81 -12.72 -7.93 0.80
N GLY A 82 -12.71 -7.37 2.01
CA GLY A 82 -12.45 -8.13 3.22
C GLY A 82 -13.62 -9.05 3.58
N LEU A 83 -13.36 -9.98 4.49
CA LEU A 83 -14.42 -10.82 5.06
C LEU A 83 -15.37 -10.02 5.96
N ASP A 84 -14.91 -8.92 6.55
CA ASP A 84 -15.81 -8.01 7.25
C ASP A 84 -16.61 -7.15 6.25
N ILE A 85 -17.74 -6.59 6.73
CA ILE A 85 -18.69 -5.85 5.89
C ILE A 85 -18.18 -4.48 5.42
N VAL A 86 -17.03 -3.99 5.92
CA VAL A 86 -16.52 -2.63 5.67
C VAL A 86 -15.25 -2.64 4.87
N SER A 87 -14.27 -3.49 5.21
CA SER A 87 -12.95 -3.41 4.61
C SER A 87 -12.95 -3.76 3.13
N GLY A 88 -12.14 -3.02 2.39
CA GLY A 88 -11.98 -3.19 0.96
C GLY A 88 -10.77 -2.45 0.42
N ARG A 89 -10.35 -2.83 -0.77
CA ARG A 89 -9.23 -2.23 -1.48
C ARG A 89 -9.51 -2.18 -2.97
N GLU A 90 -9.26 -1.03 -3.56
CA GLU A 90 -9.26 -0.84 -5.00
C GLU A 90 -7.89 -0.36 -5.47
N GLU A 91 -7.42 -0.90 -6.56
CA GLU A 91 -6.13 -0.57 -7.13
C GLU A 91 -6.25 -0.34 -8.64
N PHE A 92 -5.73 0.79 -9.08
CA PHE A 92 -5.57 1.16 -10.48
C PHE A 92 -4.09 1.31 -10.77
N GLY A 93 -3.58 0.58 -11.75
CA GLY A 93 -2.17 0.62 -12.10
C GLY A 93 -1.98 0.74 -13.61
N GLY A 94 -0.94 1.47 -14.00
CA GLY A 94 -0.49 1.55 -15.38
C GLY A 94 1.02 1.45 -15.45
N ARG A 95 1.53 0.82 -16.48
CA ARG A 95 2.95 0.74 -16.77
C ARG A 95 3.20 0.96 -18.26
N PHE A 96 4.24 1.72 -18.53
CA PHE A 96 4.83 1.86 -19.86
C PHE A 96 6.31 1.47 -19.79
N SER A 97 6.81 0.79 -20.79
CA SER A 97 8.23 0.45 -20.92
C SER A 97 8.66 0.52 -22.40
N MET A 98 9.90 0.91 -22.60
CA MET A 98 10.49 0.97 -23.94
C MET A 98 11.97 0.64 -23.89
N GLU A 99 12.45 0.02 -24.96
CA GLU A 99 13.85 -0.08 -25.32
C GLU A 99 14.01 0.42 -26.77
N GLN A 100 14.99 1.27 -27.01
CA GLN A 100 15.31 1.73 -28.35
C GLN A 100 16.81 1.74 -28.56
N ARG A 101 17.27 1.10 -29.64
CA ARG A 101 18.66 1.11 -30.08
C ARG A 101 18.79 2.03 -31.29
N VAL A 102 19.79 2.88 -31.27
CA VAL A 102 20.09 3.83 -32.34
C VAL A 102 21.59 3.84 -32.61
N LEU A 103 22.04 4.59 -33.65
CA LEU A 103 23.43 4.70 -34.03
C LEU A 103 24.05 3.31 -34.28
N GLU A 104 23.41 2.49 -35.11
CA GLU A 104 23.88 1.13 -35.43
C GLU A 104 24.07 0.25 -34.16
N ASN A 105 23.14 0.38 -33.21
CA ASN A 105 23.15 -0.28 -31.88
C ASN A 105 24.26 0.19 -30.92
N ARG A 106 24.95 1.29 -31.25
CA ARG A 106 25.95 1.86 -30.32
C ARG A 106 25.31 2.53 -29.11
N LEU A 107 24.14 3.11 -29.28
CA LEU A 107 23.41 3.77 -28.19
C LEU A 107 22.07 3.07 -27.97
N GLN A 108 21.84 2.65 -26.74
CA GLN A 108 20.59 2.01 -26.28
C GLN A 108 19.96 2.87 -25.20
N PHE A 109 18.68 3.17 -25.35
CA PHE A 109 17.84 3.78 -24.35
C PHE A 109 16.87 2.75 -23.79
N ASN A 110 16.79 2.65 -22.48
CA ASN A 110 15.78 1.89 -21.76
C ASN A 110 14.99 2.85 -20.91
N GLY A 111 13.67 2.70 -20.88
CA GLY A 111 12.81 3.52 -20.04
C GLY A 111 11.61 2.73 -19.53
N SER A 112 11.23 2.98 -18.30
CA SER A 112 9.97 2.49 -17.76
C SER A 112 9.35 3.51 -16.82
N LEU A 113 8.02 3.58 -16.85
CA LEU A 113 7.21 4.36 -15.94
C LEU A 113 6.06 3.50 -15.46
N SER A 114 5.88 3.41 -14.15
CA SER A 114 4.77 2.71 -13.51
C SER A 114 4.10 3.65 -12.52
N ALA A 115 2.79 3.79 -12.63
CA ALA A 115 1.97 4.54 -11.69
C ALA A 115 0.87 3.62 -11.14
N ARG A 116 0.61 3.71 -9.83
CA ARG A 116 -0.41 2.92 -9.17
C ARG A 116 -1.09 3.75 -8.08
N ARG A 117 -2.42 3.79 -8.12
CA ARG A 117 -3.26 4.37 -7.07
C ARG A 117 -3.99 3.26 -6.34
N VAL A 118 -3.98 3.31 -5.02
CA VAL A 118 -4.67 2.38 -4.13
C VAL A 118 -5.60 3.18 -3.24
N ASN A 119 -6.88 2.80 -3.19
CA ASN A 119 -7.85 3.26 -2.22
C ASN A 119 -8.15 2.10 -1.28
N GLU A 120 -8.09 2.34 0.01
CA GLU A 120 -8.30 1.35 1.05
C GLU A 120 -9.34 1.85 2.04
N THR A 121 -10.22 0.96 2.47
CA THR A 121 -11.06 1.15 3.65
C THR A 121 -10.69 0.04 4.62
N TRP A 122 -10.36 0.41 5.86
CA TRP A 122 -9.97 -0.55 6.88
C TRP A 122 -11.08 -0.71 7.91
N GLY A 123 -11.33 -1.95 8.31
CA GLY A 123 -12.05 -2.25 9.54
C GLY A 123 -11.28 -1.73 10.75
N ASN A 124 -11.89 -1.81 11.91
CA ASN A 124 -11.23 -1.47 13.17
C ASN A 124 -10.53 -2.72 13.75
N ASP A 125 -9.33 -2.54 14.31
CA ASP A 125 -8.60 -3.63 14.96
C ASP A 125 -9.42 -4.20 16.13
N GLY A 126 -9.49 -5.54 16.21
CA GLY A 126 -10.12 -6.25 17.33
C GLY A 126 -11.65 -6.37 17.25
N PHE A 127 -12.33 -5.93 16.19
CA PHE A 127 -13.79 -6.09 16.08
C PHE A 127 -14.22 -7.57 15.96
N PHE A 128 -13.42 -8.43 15.37
CA PHE A 128 -13.67 -9.87 15.34
C PHE A 128 -13.59 -10.48 16.74
N ASP A 129 -12.54 -10.15 17.51
CA ASP A 129 -12.41 -10.62 18.90
C ASP A 129 -13.58 -10.16 19.75
N ARG A 130 -14.07 -8.92 19.53
CA ARG A 130 -15.25 -8.41 20.21
C ARG A 130 -16.50 -9.20 19.84
N ALA A 131 -16.72 -9.47 18.55
CA ALA A 131 -17.86 -10.25 18.09
C ALA A 131 -17.88 -11.67 18.68
N LEU A 132 -16.69 -12.28 18.83
CA LEU A 132 -16.55 -13.61 19.44
C LEU A 132 -16.78 -13.62 20.96
N THR A 133 -16.57 -12.49 21.64
CA THR A 133 -16.63 -12.41 23.11
C THR A 133 -17.87 -11.67 23.62
N MET A 134 -18.62 -11.00 22.74
CA MET A 134 -19.86 -10.32 23.13
C MET A 134 -20.92 -11.30 23.63
N ASN A 135 -21.64 -10.85 24.62
CA ASN A 135 -22.81 -11.61 25.12
C ASN A 135 -23.90 -11.66 24.05
N PRO A 136 -24.28 -12.86 23.56
CA PRO A 136 -25.25 -13.01 22.46
C PRO A 136 -26.68 -12.63 22.85
N THR A 137 -26.95 -12.37 24.12
CA THR A 137 -28.26 -11.85 24.57
C THR A 137 -28.35 -10.33 24.61
N MET A 138 -27.27 -9.59 24.30
CA MET A 138 -27.30 -8.14 24.16
C MET A 138 -27.90 -7.72 22.82
N PRO A 139 -28.73 -6.66 22.76
CA PRO A 139 -29.27 -6.15 21.51
C PRO A 139 -28.22 -5.32 20.75
N VAL A 140 -28.39 -5.25 19.42
CA VAL A 140 -27.56 -4.34 18.58
C VAL A 140 -27.97 -2.88 18.76
N TYR A 141 -29.28 -2.64 18.92
CA TYR A 141 -29.88 -1.32 19.02
C TYR A 141 -30.72 -1.17 20.29
N ASN A 142 -30.78 0.06 20.78
CA ASN A 142 -31.74 0.48 21.78
C ASN A 142 -33.16 0.64 21.19
N ALA A 143 -34.15 0.83 22.00
CA ALA A 143 -35.54 1.01 21.58
C ALA A 143 -35.75 2.28 20.72
N ASP A 144 -34.88 3.28 20.84
CA ASP A 144 -34.88 4.53 20.07
C ASP A 144 -34.12 4.43 18.73
N GLY A 145 -33.58 3.26 18.42
CA GLY A 145 -32.82 3.00 17.20
C GLY A 145 -31.33 3.37 17.28
N SER A 146 -30.86 3.92 18.37
CA SER A 146 -29.42 4.16 18.59
C SER A 146 -28.72 2.82 18.87
N TYR A 147 -27.38 2.77 18.61
CA TYR A 147 -26.60 1.59 18.91
C TYR A 147 -26.52 1.36 20.42
N TYR A 148 -26.79 0.12 20.83
CA TYR A 148 -26.61 -0.28 22.22
C TYR A 148 -25.13 -0.21 22.63
N GLN A 149 -24.83 0.51 23.70
CA GLN A 149 -23.49 0.61 24.26
C GLN A 149 -23.42 -0.19 25.57
N PRO A 150 -22.60 -1.24 25.65
CA PRO A 150 -22.43 -1.99 26.90
C PRO A 150 -21.91 -1.08 28.00
N THR A 151 -22.50 -1.18 29.17
CA THR A 151 -22.15 -0.35 30.34
C THR A 151 -20.99 -0.92 31.17
N SER A 152 -20.41 -2.04 30.77
CA SER A 152 -19.33 -2.70 31.50
C SER A 152 -17.99 -2.02 31.24
N PRO A 153 -17.21 -1.71 32.28
CA PRO A 153 -15.85 -1.17 32.15
C PRO A 153 -14.84 -2.17 31.57
N THR A 154 -15.24 -3.41 31.26
CA THR A 154 -14.37 -4.46 30.72
C THR A 154 -14.08 -4.33 29.23
N GLY A 155 -14.37 -3.18 28.63
CA GLY A 155 -13.97 -2.87 27.26
C GLY A 155 -14.80 -3.54 26.16
N ALA A 156 -15.93 -4.18 26.50
CA ALA A 156 -16.86 -4.68 25.49
C ALA A 156 -17.50 -3.49 24.75
N THR A 157 -17.38 -3.47 23.44
CA THR A 157 -18.02 -2.48 22.56
C THR A 157 -18.84 -3.20 21.52
N ASN A 158 -19.95 -2.61 21.11
CA ASN A 158 -20.79 -3.16 20.06
C ASN A 158 -20.02 -3.22 18.72
N PRO A 159 -19.67 -4.41 18.20
CA PRO A 159 -18.82 -4.52 17.03
C PRO A 159 -19.50 -4.02 15.75
N VAL A 160 -20.85 -4.08 15.70
CA VAL A 160 -21.61 -3.53 14.57
C VAL A 160 -21.54 -2.00 14.56
N ALA A 161 -21.70 -1.37 15.75
CA ALA A 161 -21.54 0.07 15.89
C ALA A 161 -20.11 0.53 15.56
N GLU A 162 -19.10 -0.23 15.98
CA GLU A 162 -17.71 0.06 15.67
C GLU A 162 -17.43 0.13 14.17
N LEU A 163 -18.01 -0.77 13.38
CA LEU A 163 -17.86 -0.76 11.93
C LEU A 163 -18.70 0.33 11.25
N ALA A 164 -19.92 0.58 11.75
CA ALA A 164 -20.85 1.52 11.12
C ALA A 164 -20.56 3.00 11.42
N LEU A 165 -20.00 3.29 12.60
CA LEU A 165 -19.78 4.64 13.10
C LEU A 165 -18.34 5.14 12.99
N ARG A 166 -17.51 4.44 12.22
CA ARG A 166 -16.13 4.82 11.93
C ARG A 166 -15.86 4.84 10.43
N ASP A 167 -15.14 5.87 10.01
CA ASP A 167 -14.48 5.91 8.72
C ASP A 167 -12.97 5.75 8.96
N ASN A 168 -12.36 4.79 8.31
CA ASN A 168 -10.91 4.62 8.32
C ASN A 168 -10.46 4.34 6.90
N ASN A 169 -10.04 5.39 6.20
CA ASN A 169 -9.76 5.35 4.77
C ASN A 169 -8.32 5.72 4.48
N GLY A 170 -7.74 5.07 3.49
CA GLY A 170 -6.42 5.36 2.98
C GLY A 170 -6.40 5.51 1.48
N GLN A 171 -5.56 6.42 1.02
CA GLN A 171 -5.21 6.55 -0.39
C GLN A 171 -3.70 6.52 -0.50
N ARG A 172 -3.19 5.73 -1.44
CA ARG A 172 -1.76 5.66 -1.75
C ARG A 172 -1.54 5.88 -3.24
N MET A 173 -0.50 6.62 -3.56
CA MET A 173 0.01 6.77 -4.92
C MET A 173 1.44 6.29 -4.97
N TYR A 174 1.73 5.45 -5.93
CA TYR A 174 3.08 4.98 -6.22
C TYR A 174 3.46 5.43 -7.62
N LEU A 175 4.64 5.98 -7.77
CA LEU A 175 5.25 6.29 -9.05
C LEU A 175 6.68 5.75 -9.07
N LEU A 176 6.98 4.91 -10.02
CA LEU A 176 8.30 4.35 -10.26
C LEU A 176 8.71 4.65 -11.69
N GLY A 177 9.77 5.43 -11.85
CA GLY A 177 10.33 5.77 -13.14
C GLY A 177 11.79 5.32 -13.23
N THR A 178 12.19 4.78 -14.37
CA THR A 178 13.58 4.49 -14.70
C THR A 178 13.90 4.96 -16.11
N ALA A 179 15.08 5.55 -16.28
CA ALA A 179 15.63 5.89 -17.60
C ALA A 179 17.11 5.52 -17.60
N GLU A 180 17.54 4.85 -18.64
CA GLU A 180 18.90 4.40 -18.82
C GLU A 180 19.39 4.70 -20.24
N ALA A 181 20.61 5.17 -20.35
CA ALA A 181 21.32 5.33 -21.63
C ALA A 181 22.63 4.55 -21.55
N LYS A 182 22.81 3.57 -22.42
CA LYS A 182 24.03 2.79 -22.57
C LYS A 182 24.70 3.08 -23.91
N LEU A 183 25.96 3.53 -23.85
CA LEU A 183 26.77 3.84 -25.03
C LEU A 183 27.91 2.83 -25.13
N ASN A 184 27.97 2.09 -26.23
CA ASN A 184 29.12 1.28 -26.63
C ASN A 184 30.15 2.21 -27.33
N ILE A 185 31.22 2.55 -26.61
CA ILE A 185 32.27 3.48 -27.08
C ILE A 185 33.22 2.77 -28.04
N LEU A 186 33.64 1.57 -27.66
CA LEU A 186 34.54 0.73 -28.45
C LEU A 186 34.08 -0.73 -28.39
N GLN A 187 33.97 -1.35 -29.56
CA GLN A 187 33.64 -2.76 -29.67
C GLN A 187 34.45 -3.38 -30.78
N THR A 188 35.43 -4.17 -30.41
CA THR A 188 36.29 -4.94 -31.29
C THR A 188 36.36 -6.38 -30.82
N GLU A 189 37.04 -7.26 -31.54
CA GLU A 189 37.26 -8.65 -31.08
C GLU A 189 37.98 -8.75 -29.74
N LYS A 190 38.89 -7.77 -29.46
CA LYS A 190 39.70 -7.78 -28.24
C LYS A 190 39.20 -6.81 -27.17
N HIS A 191 38.54 -5.73 -27.51
CA HIS A 191 38.20 -4.64 -26.62
C HIS A 191 36.69 -4.38 -26.63
N LEU A 192 36.10 -4.29 -25.45
CA LEU A 192 34.76 -3.78 -25.26
C LEU A 192 34.81 -2.67 -24.20
N LEU A 193 34.43 -1.46 -24.60
CA LEU A 193 34.28 -0.33 -23.67
C LEU A 193 32.87 0.22 -23.83
N ASN A 194 32.12 0.24 -22.73
CA ASN A 194 30.81 0.85 -22.70
C ASN A 194 30.62 1.68 -21.42
N THR A 195 29.72 2.63 -21.50
CA THR A 195 29.28 3.43 -20.35
C THR A 195 27.76 3.42 -20.27
N THR A 196 27.26 3.44 -19.06
CA THR A 196 25.83 3.48 -18.76
C THR A 196 25.55 4.59 -17.78
N LEU A 197 24.58 5.43 -18.10
CA LEU A 197 24.00 6.42 -17.20
C LEU A 197 22.56 6.04 -16.93
N SER A 198 22.19 5.87 -15.68
CA SER A 198 20.82 5.55 -15.29
C SER A 198 20.30 6.53 -14.24
N TYR A 199 19.03 6.83 -14.36
CA TYR A 199 18.29 7.63 -13.39
C TYR A 199 17.03 6.87 -12.98
N SER A 200 16.75 6.81 -11.68
CA SER A 200 15.51 6.25 -11.15
C SER A 200 14.84 7.19 -10.17
N LEU A 201 13.53 7.22 -10.25
CA LEU A 201 12.64 7.93 -9.36
C LEU A 201 11.71 6.92 -8.70
N HIS A 202 11.66 6.93 -7.37
CA HIS A 202 10.66 6.22 -6.59
C HIS A 202 9.90 7.24 -5.73
N TYR A 203 8.62 7.41 -6.01
CA TYR A 203 7.72 8.27 -5.26
C TYR A 203 6.59 7.42 -4.68
N ASN A 204 6.28 7.66 -3.42
CA ASN A 204 5.15 7.05 -2.72
C ASN A 204 4.55 8.09 -1.79
N ASP A 205 3.25 8.29 -1.85
CA ASP A 205 2.52 9.04 -0.86
C ASP A 205 1.41 8.21 -0.22
N MET A 206 0.99 8.63 0.96
CA MET A 206 -0.11 8.02 1.69
C MET A 206 -0.90 9.12 2.37
N LYS A 207 -2.20 9.16 2.10
CA LYS A 207 -3.18 9.94 2.83
C LYS A 207 -4.03 9.00 3.67
N GLN A 208 -4.08 9.20 4.96
CA GLN A 208 -4.92 8.45 5.89
C GLN A 208 -5.95 9.39 6.50
N GLN A 209 -7.19 8.92 6.63
CA GLN A 209 -8.33 9.68 7.11
C GLN A 209 -9.11 8.81 8.08
N TYR A 210 -9.26 9.28 9.29
CA TYR A 210 -10.00 8.60 10.35
C TYR A 210 -11.08 9.50 10.92
N TYR A 211 -12.25 8.94 11.16
CA TYR A 211 -13.33 9.57 11.88
C TYR A 211 -14.08 8.55 12.74
N ALA A 212 -14.30 8.87 14.02
CA ALA A 212 -15.22 8.16 14.90
C ALA A 212 -16.37 9.10 15.26
N SER A 213 -17.60 8.63 15.05
CA SER A 213 -18.84 9.40 15.29
C SER A 213 -19.05 9.68 16.78
N SER A 214 -19.78 10.76 17.07
CA SER A 214 -20.24 11.12 18.41
C SER A 214 -21.11 10.04 19.05
N ALA A 215 -21.80 9.22 18.27
CA ALA A 215 -22.61 8.10 18.70
C ALA A 215 -21.82 6.80 18.92
N GLY A 216 -20.51 6.79 18.64
CA GLY A 216 -19.65 5.61 18.75
C GLY A 216 -19.15 5.37 20.17
N SER A 217 -18.69 4.15 20.42
CA SER A 217 -18.14 3.74 21.71
C SER A 217 -16.92 4.57 22.13
N GLU A 218 -16.08 4.97 21.15
CA GLU A 218 -14.91 5.80 21.43
C GLU A 218 -15.30 7.14 22.06
N SER A 219 -16.34 7.79 21.52
CA SER A 219 -16.89 9.04 22.10
C SER A 219 -17.55 8.80 23.44
N TYR A 220 -18.35 7.74 23.56
CA TYR A 220 -19.03 7.38 24.80
C TYR A 220 -18.07 7.18 25.98
N TRP A 221 -17.00 6.40 25.76
CA TRP A 221 -16.05 6.07 26.82
C TRP A 221 -15.07 7.20 27.16
N ASN A 222 -14.74 8.06 26.19
CA ASN A 222 -13.78 9.16 26.37
C ASN A 222 -14.45 10.49 26.72
N GLY A 223 -15.78 10.58 26.67
CA GLY A 223 -16.53 11.77 27.08
C GLY A 223 -16.46 12.95 26.10
N TYR A 224 -16.14 12.71 24.82
CA TYR A 224 -16.16 13.72 23.76
C TYR A 224 -17.11 13.35 22.62
N LYS A 225 -17.46 14.31 21.78
CA LYS A 225 -18.35 14.12 20.62
C LYS A 225 -17.58 14.01 19.33
N GLY A 226 -17.28 12.77 18.93
CA GLY A 226 -16.54 12.49 17.70
C GLY A 226 -15.05 12.77 17.80
N ARG A 227 -14.29 12.06 16.98
CA ARG A 227 -12.86 12.24 16.78
C ARG A 227 -12.51 12.18 15.30
N ALA A 228 -11.70 13.11 14.83
CA ALA A 228 -11.19 13.13 13.46
C ALA A 228 -9.67 13.17 13.46
N GLU A 229 -9.06 12.47 12.49
CA GLU A 229 -7.63 12.51 12.24
C GLU A 229 -7.36 12.50 10.74
N MET A 230 -6.41 13.31 10.31
CA MET A 230 -5.83 13.26 8.98
C MET A 230 -4.33 13.17 9.08
N LYS A 231 -3.74 12.30 8.25
CA LYS A 231 -2.30 12.12 8.13
C LYS A 231 -1.92 12.05 6.67
N TYR A 232 -0.91 12.79 6.28
CA TYR A 232 -0.29 12.74 4.98
C TYR A 232 1.19 12.43 5.13
N GLN A 233 1.67 11.45 4.38
CA GLN A 233 3.08 11.03 4.35
C GLN A 233 3.53 10.93 2.91
N LYS A 234 4.78 11.32 2.67
CA LYS A 234 5.41 11.25 1.36
C LYS A 234 6.83 10.72 1.49
N TRP A 235 7.18 9.79 0.63
CA TRP A 235 8.54 9.28 0.46
C TRP A 235 8.93 9.47 -1.00
N TYR A 236 10.10 9.99 -1.23
CA TYR A 236 10.63 9.94 -2.57
C TYR A 236 12.14 9.73 -2.55
N THR A 237 12.63 8.94 -3.51
CA THR A 237 14.04 8.64 -3.70
C THR A 237 14.40 8.88 -5.15
N ASN A 238 15.44 9.66 -5.37
CA ASN A 238 16.08 9.84 -6.66
C ASN A 238 17.44 9.17 -6.62
N ARG A 239 17.77 8.39 -7.66
CA ARG A 239 19.07 7.78 -7.80
C ARG A 239 19.62 8.04 -9.18
N LEU A 240 20.86 8.52 -9.24
CA LEU A 240 21.66 8.63 -10.44
C LEU A 240 22.83 7.67 -10.31
N GLU A 241 23.02 6.82 -11.31
CA GLU A 241 24.15 5.88 -11.37
C GLU A 241 24.87 6.04 -12.69
N TRP A 242 26.19 6.04 -12.60
CA TRP A 242 27.06 5.97 -13.75
C TRP A 242 27.96 4.74 -13.62
N LEU A 243 28.08 3.98 -14.72
CA LEU A 243 28.92 2.79 -14.83
C LEU A 243 29.81 2.90 -16.05
N GLY A 244 31.09 2.63 -15.86
CA GLY A 244 32.05 2.39 -16.95
C GLY A 244 32.50 0.95 -16.92
N ASN A 245 32.37 0.22 -18.03
CA ASN A 245 32.77 -1.16 -18.17
C ASN A 245 33.80 -1.29 -19.27
N TYR A 246 34.89 -1.98 -18.97
CA TYR A 246 35.92 -2.34 -19.93
C TYR A 246 36.19 -3.82 -19.87
N ALA A 247 36.24 -4.47 -21.01
CA ALA A 247 36.66 -5.85 -21.15
C ALA A 247 37.77 -5.95 -22.21
N LEU A 248 38.81 -6.68 -21.89
CA LEU A 248 39.95 -6.98 -22.72
C LEU A 248 40.12 -8.49 -22.85
N ASN A 249 40.19 -8.99 -24.07
CA ASN A 249 40.44 -10.39 -24.40
C ASN A 249 41.72 -10.48 -25.21
N LEU A 250 42.73 -11.09 -24.63
CA LEU A 250 44.04 -11.37 -25.24
C LEU A 250 44.33 -12.89 -25.28
N GLY A 251 43.46 -13.63 -25.93
CA GLY A 251 43.55 -15.09 -26.00
C GLY A 251 43.36 -15.73 -24.62
N ASP A 252 44.44 -16.21 -24.05
CA ASP A 252 44.44 -16.86 -22.74
C ASP A 252 44.16 -15.91 -21.55
N HIS A 253 44.20 -14.60 -21.75
CA HIS A 253 44.04 -13.58 -20.72
C HIS A 253 42.75 -12.78 -20.93
N ASN A 254 41.84 -12.83 -19.97
CA ASN A 254 40.63 -12.07 -19.96
C ASN A 254 40.63 -11.09 -18.76
N ILE A 255 40.49 -9.81 -19.02
CA ILE A 255 40.43 -8.76 -18.00
C ILE A 255 39.07 -8.05 -18.14
N LYS A 256 38.36 -7.88 -17.04
CA LYS A 256 37.14 -7.09 -16.96
C LYS A 256 37.26 -6.10 -15.82
N ALA A 257 37.09 -4.82 -16.13
CA ALA A 257 37.08 -3.74 -15.15
C ALA A 257 35.72 -3.05 -15.16
N VAL A 258 35.25 -2.71 -13.97
CA VAL A 258 34.03 -1.89 -13.75
C VAL A 258 34.42 -0.76 -12.82
N VAL A 259 34.01 0.46 -13.14
CA VAL A 259 34.01 1.61 -12.26
C VAL A 259 32.63 2.20 -12.18
N GLY A 260 32.24 2.70 -11.04
CA GLY A 260 30.90 3.23 -10.86
C GLY A 260 30.84 4.38 -9.89
N TYR A 261 29.82 5.20 -10.11
CA TYR A 261 29.41 6.28 -9.25
C TYR A 261 27.91 6.18 -9.00
N THR A 262 27.51 6.34 -7.76
CA THR A 262 26.10 6.38 -7.34
C THR A 262 25.86 7.64 -6.52
N TYR A 263 24.81 8.36 -6.85
CA TYR A 263 24.21 9.40 -6.04
C TYR A 263 22.75 9.04 -5.75
N GLU A 264 22.39 8.97 -4.50
CA GLU A 264 21.01 8.74 -4.07
C GLU A 264 20.60 9.79 -3.05
N LYS A 265 19.42 10.34 -3.23
CA LYS A 265 18.78 11.24 -2.28
C LYS A 265 17.38 10.72 -1.95
N SER A 266 17.15 10.42 -0.67
CA SER A 266 15.87 9.99 -0.14
C SER A 266 15.31 11.02 0.83
N ILE A 267 14.03 11.35 0.69
CA ILE A 267 13.31 12.28 1.54
C ILE A 267 12.02 11.62 2.01
N TRP A 268 11.79 11.72 3.30
CA TRP A 268 10.52 11.42 3.93
C TRP A 268 9.96 12.69 4.58
N GLU A 269 8.66 12.92 4.35
CA GLU A 269 7.93 14.03 4.93
C GLU A 269 6.58 13.53 5.46
N GLN A 270 6.13 14.11 6.56
CA GLN A 270 4.78 13.91 7.07
C GLN A 270 4.21 15.19 7.63
N ILE A 271 2.90 15.27 7.58
CA ILE A 271 2.08 16.21 8.32
C ILE A 271 0.80 15.49 8.75
N GLY A 272 0.33 15.77 9.95
CA GLY A 272 -0.94 15.21 10.42
C GLY A 272 -1.48 16.00 11.60
N GLY A 273 -2.73 15.75 11.89
CA GLY A 273 -3.40 16.33 13.03
C GLY A 273 -4.66 15.56 13.38
N SER A 274 -5.06 15.66 14.62
CA SER A 274 -6.32 15.12 15.13
C SER A 274 -7.01 16.15 16.05
N ASN A 275 -8.33 16.11 16.05
CA ASN A 275 -9.13 16.90 16.94
C ASN A 275 -10.35 16.10 17.39
N ASN A 276 -10.95 16.50 18.50
CA ASN A 276 -12.08 15.84 19.12
C ASN A 276 -13.18 16.85 19.43
N ASP A 277 -14.35 16.31 19.84
CA ASP A 277 -15.50 17.07 20.31
C ASP A 277 -16.09 18.00 19.25
N PHE A 278 -16.62 17.40 18.20
CA PHE A 278 -17.26 18.06 17.07
C PHE A 278 -18.75 18.32 17.37
N SER A 279 -19.25 19.48 16.97
CA SER A 279 -20.67 19.81 17.11
C SER A 279 -21.57 18.98 16.19
N PHE A 280 -21.04 18.51 15.07
CA PHE A 280 -21.74 17.74 14.06
C PHE A 280 -20.85 16.66 13.44
N ASP A 281 -21.43 15.48 13.22
CA ASP A 281 -20.71 14.33 12.63
C ASP A 281 -20.52 14.45 11.10
N ASN A 282 -21.27 15.30 10.41
CA ASN A 282 -21.31 15.36 8.95
C ASN A 282 -20.03 15.91 8.31
N THR A 283 -19.25 16.72 9.03
CA THR A 283 -17.96 17.26 8.55
C THR A 283 -16.84 16.22 8.58
N LYS A 284 -16.97 15.23 9.47
CA LYS A 284 -15.99 14.17 9.67
C LYS A 284 -14.56 14.74 9.81
N TYR A 285 -13.62 14.19 9.04
CA TYR A 285 -12.21 14.64 9.00
C TYR A 285 -11.95 15.82 8.04
N TRP A 286 -12.99 16.36 7.35
CA TRP A 286 -12.77 17.44 6.37
C TRP A 286 -12.60 18.82 7.00
N ASP A 287 -12.93 18.97 8.26
CA ASP A 287 -12.73 20.21 9.03
C ASP A 287 -12.24 19.89 10.45
N LEU A 288 -10.95 19.61 10.58
CA LEU A 288 -10.33 19.37 11.87
C LEU A 288 -10.40 20.61 12.80
N GLY A 289 -10.49 21.80 12.22
CA GLY A 289 -10.55 23.05 12.98
C GLY A 289 -11.85 23.24 13.76
N SER A 290 -12.93 22.55 13.41
CA SER A 290 -14.24 22.70 14.04
C SER A 290 -14.39 21.94 15.37
N GLY A 291 -13.45 21.03 15.72
CA GLY A 291 -13.46 20.37 17.02
C GLY A 291 -13.05 21.32 18.16
N SER A 292 -13.73 21.21 19.30
CA SER A 292 -13.53 22.14 20.43
C SER A 292 -12.16 22.00 21.10
N TYR A 293 -11.55 20.82 21.07
CA TYR A 293 -10.24 20.56 21.71
C TYR A 293 -9.08 21.39 21.14
N LEU A 294 -9.23 21.96 19.95
CA LEU A 294 -8.25 22.91 19.44
C LEU A 294 -8.15 24.17 20.33
N LYS A 295 -9.26 24.70 20.83
CA LYS A 295 -9.30 25.87 21.70
C LYS A 295 -8.69 25.58 23.08
N ASP A 296 -8.83 24.35 23.53
CA ASP A 296 -8.37 23.92 24.86
C ASP A 296 -6.90 23.42 24.81
N GLY A 297 -6.24 23.46 23.66
CA GLY A 297 -4.87 22.98 23.48
C GLY A 297 -4.73 21.46 23.53
N LEU A 298 -5.82 20.73 23.37
CA LEU A 298 -5.88 19.25 23.44
C LEU A 298 -5.85 18.58 22.06
N ALA A 299 -5.98 19.36 20.99
CA ALA A 299 -5.82 18.86 19.62
C ALA A 299 -4.34 18.53 19.34
N SER A 300 -4.11 17.55 18.45
CA SER A 300 -2.76 17.19 18.04
C SER A 300 -2.47 17.77 16.65
N LEU A 301 -1.29 18.39 16.51
CA LEU A 301 -0.73 18.77 15.22
C LEU A 301 0.75 18.36 15.19
N TYR A 302 1.17 17.67 14.16
CA TYR A 302 2.55 17.22 14.03
C TYR A 302 3.02 17.26 12.60
N SER A 303 4.32 17.46 12.43
CA SER A 303 5.00 17.33 11.15
C SER A 303 6.39 16.75 11.37
N GLY A 304 6.95 16.21 10.30
CA GLY A 304 8.30 15.67 10.36
C GLY A 304 8.90 15.58 8.96
N ARG A 305 10.23 15.71 8.89
CA ARG A 305 11.00 15.51 7.67
C ARG A 305 12.31 14.86 8.00
N SER A 306 12.69 13.86 7.21
CA SER A 306 14.05 13.34 7.20
C SER A 306 14.58 13.31 5.78
N GLU A 307 15.89 13.50 5.66
CA GLU A 307 16.59 13.49 4.39
C GLU A 307 17.89 12.70 4.55
N SER A 308 18.18 11.83 3.60
CA SER A 308 19.45 11.12 3.52
C SER A 308 20.02 11.24 2.11
N THR A 309 21.33 11.36 2.05
CA THR A 309 22.07 11.39 0.79
C THR A 309 23.19 10.35 0.86
N LEU A 310 23.31 9.55 -0.18
CA LEU A 310 24.37 8.58 -0.35
C LEU A 310 25.16 8.93 -1.61
N ILE A 311 26.49 8.99 -1.47
CA ILE A 311 27.41 9.08 -2.59
C ILE A 311 28.34 7.89 -2.49
N GLY A 312 28.43 7.12 -3.56
CA GLY A 312 29.28 5.93 -3.61
C GLY A 312 30.15 5.93 -4.87
N PHE A 313 31.40 5.52 -4.67
CA PHE A 313 32.33 5.18 -5.75
C PHE A 313 32.76 3.74 -5.56
N PHE A 314 32.79 2.99 -6.62
CA PHE A 314 33.26 1.63 -6.56
C PHE A 314 34.01 1.24 -7.81
N GLY A 315 34.88 0.24 -7.67
CA GLY A 315 35.62 -0.34 -8.78
C GLY A 315 35.86 -1.83 -8.53
N ARG A 316 35.85 -2.59 -9.59
CA ARG A 316 36.16 -4.01 -9.55
C ARG A 316 37.00 -4.38 -10.77
N LEU A 317 38.06 -5.16 -10.53
CA LEU A 317 38.90 -5.74 -11.56
C LEU A 317 38.80 -7.27 -11.46
N ASN A 318 38.44 -7.93 -12.56
CA ASN A 318 38.48 -9.38 -12.66
C ASN A 318 39.52 -9.78 -13.69
N TYR A 319 40.32 -10.76 -13.37
CA TYR A 319 41.29 -11.38 -14.25
C TYR A 319 41.05 -12.86 -14.34
N ASN A 320 41.11 -13.40 -15.55
CA ASN A 320 41.02 -14.83 -15.82
C ASN A 320 42.13 -15.20 -16.77
N TRP A 321 42.89 -16.25 -16.42
CA TRP A 321 43.94 -16.84 -17.24
C TRP A 321 43.60 -18.28 -17.53
N LYS A 322 43.42 -18.62 -18.82
CA LYS A 322 43.14 -19.96 -19.35
C LYS A 322 41.99 -20.71 -18.67
N ASP A 323 41.05 -20.01 -18.05
CA ASP A 323 39.99 -20.58 -17.24
C ASP A 323 40.48 -21.44 -16.06
N MET A 324 41.79 -21.32 -15.72
CA MET A 324 42.43 -22.02 -14.62
C MET A 324 42.70 -21.12 -13.40
N LEU A 325 42.98 -19.84 -13.63
CA LEU A 325 43.26 -18.88 -12.55
C LEU A 325 42.30 -17.69 -12.66
N PHE A 326 41.57 -17.44 -11.55
CA PHE A 326 40.66 -16.32 -11.42
C PHE A 326 41.10 -15.45 -10.26
N ALA A 327 41.16 -14.12 -10.49
CA ALA A 327 41.40 -13.12 -9.45
C ALA A 327 40.36 -12.02 -9.56
N SER A 328 39.88 -11.52 -8.40
CA SER A 328 38.91 -10.44 -8.33
C SER A 328 39.25 -9.48 -7.19
#